data_1e373368ccb598e085248bc6c534c00a
#
_entry.id   1e373368ccb598e085248bc6c534c00a
#
_cell.length_a   1.000
_cell.length_b   1.000
_cell.length_c   1.000
_cell.angle_alpha   90.00
_cell.angle_beta   90.00
_cell.angle_gamma   90.00
#
_symmetry.space_group_name_H-M   'P 1'
#
loop_
_entity.id
_entity.type
_entity.pdbx_description
1 polymer ?
#
loop_
_entity_poly.entity_id
_entity_poly.type
_entity_poly.pdbx_seq_one_letter_code
_entity_poly.pdbx_strand_id
1 'polypeptide(L)'
;VHVRVIELPASQVATTGPAPDPDPFAPGATLARFDAWFSARTDPLVLAPRDLMWRDGGDGPLVWSWLLAPDDDVTDAGWAVERFAGGLYAAGVARDGDDADGERVLRELRAWVEASPFDLDESAARPVAFRVTSSPAAARVLGHHQLELLVPVREPA
;
A
#
# COMPACT_ATOMS: atom_id res chain seq x y z
N VAL A 1 1.91 16.48 10.19
CA VAL A 1 1.12 15.24 9.93
C VAL A 1 0.74 14.57 11.24
N HIS A 2 -0.41 13.92 11.27
CA HIS A 2 -0.76 13.04 12.38
C HIS A 2 -0.19 11.65 12.09
N VAL A 3 0.77 11.21 12.91
CA VAL A 3 1.45 9.92 12.74
C VAL A 3 0.87 8.88 13.68
N ARG A 4 0.64 7.68 13.18
CA ARG A 4 0.31 6.49 13.97
C ARG A 4 1.24 5.35 13.60
N VAL A 5 1.55 4.49 14.54
CA VAL A 5 2.25 3.23 14.26
C VAL A 5 1.22 2.13 14.13
N ILE A 6 1.28 1.39 13.03
CA ILE A 6 0.41 0.24 12.77
C ILE A 6 1.26 -1.00 12.54
N GLU A 7 0.70 -2.16 12.83
CA GLU A 7 1.30 -3.44 12.50
C GLU A 7 0.52 -4.09 11.35
N LEU A 8 1.24 -4.50 10.31
CA LEU A 8 0.69 -5.34 9.25
C LEU A 8 1.15 -6.79 9.48
N PRO A 9 0.26 -7.78 9.34
CA PRO A 9 0.63 -9.16 9.59
C PRO A 9 1.58 -9.68 8.51
N ALA A 10 2.52 -10.52 8.90
CA ALA A 10 3.24 -11.36 7.95
C ALA A 10 2.23 -12.31 7.29
N SER A 11 2.21 -12.35 5.97
CA SER A 11 1.21 -13.09 5.21
C SER A 11 1.73 -13.46 3.83
N GLN A 12 0.86 -14.10 3.03
CA GLN A 12 1.04 -14.16 1.60
C GLN A 12 0.28 -13.01 0.93
N VAL A 13 0.73 -12.61 -0.23
CA VAL A 13 0.08 -11.62 -1.10
C VAL A 13 -0.08 -12.18 -2.50
N ALA A 14 -1.21 -11.92 -3.12
CA ALA A 14 -1.30 -11.93 -4.57
C ALA A 14 -0.70 -10.63 -5.09
N THR A 15 0.16 -10.67 -6.09
CA THR A 15 0.89 -9.50 -6.57
C THR A 15 0.95 -9.43 -8.09
N THR A 16 0.95 -8.20 -8.62
CA THR A 16 1.21 -7.95 -10.04
C THR A 16 2.67 -8.15 -10.40
N GLY A 17 3.57 -8.11 -9.41
CA GLY A 17 4.96 -7.76 -9.69
C GLY A 17 5.08 -6.34 -10.27
N PRO A 18 6.28 -5.92 -10.70
CA PRO A 18 6.47 -4.64 -11.39
C PRO A 18 5.61 -4.56 -12.66
N ALA A 19 4.67 -3.62 -12.71
CA ALA A 19 3.77 -3.46 -13.84
C ALA A 19 4.53 -2.99 -15.09
N PRO A 20 4.49 -3.74 -16.21
CA PRO A 20 5.30 -3.44 -17.39
C PRO A 20 4.69 -2.36 -18.29
N ASP A 21 3.44 -2.00 -18.06
CA ASP A 21 2.69 -1.12 -18.95
C ASP A 21 3.15 0.34 -18.80
N PRO A 22 3.29 1.11 -19.88
CA PRO A 22 3.59 2.55 -19.81
C PRO A 22 2.53 3.36 -19.04
N ASP A 23 1.25 2.96 -19.22
CA ASP A 23 0.12 3.45 -18.43
C ASP A 23 -0.56 2.24 -17.77
N PRO A 24 -0.13 1.86 -16.56
CA PRO A 24 -0.56 0.61 -15.93
C PRO A 24 -2.02 0.61 -15.46
N PHE A 25 -2.66 1.78 -15.40
CA PHE A 25 -4.08 1.93 -15.08
C PHE A 25 -4.99 2.06 -16.30
N ALA A 26 -4.43 2.09 -17.52
CA ALA A 26 -5.23 2.10 -18.75
C ALA A 26 -6.16 0.87 -18.81
N PRO A 27 -7.32 0.96 -19.47
CA PRO A 27 -8.23 -0.18 -19.63
C PRO A 27 -7.52 -1.42 -20.19
N GLY A 28 -7.58 -2.54 -19.46
CA GLY A 28 -6.93 -3.79 -19.80
C GLY A 28 -5.45 -3.92 -19.41
N ALA A 29 -4.81 -2.84 -18.93
CA ALA A 29 -3.44 -2.89 -18.40
C ALA A 29 -3.37 -3.63 -17.05
N THR A 30 -2.16 -3.93 -16.60
CA THR A 30 -1.90 -4.81 -15.47
C THR A 30 -2.59 -4.37 -14.20
N LEU A 31 -2.45 -3.09 -13.79
CA LEU A 31 -3.05 -2.64 -12.54
C LEU A 31 -4.58 -2.50 -12.64
N ALA A 32 -5.12 -2.10 -13.80
CA ALA A 32 -6.56 -2.07 -14.00
C ALA A 32 -7.20 -3.47 -13.91
N ARG A 33 -6.53 -4.50 -14.43
CA ARG A 33 -6.98 -5.90 -14.31
C ARG A 33 -6.88 -6.42 -12.87
N PHE A 34 -5.81 -6.03 -12.15
CA PHE A 34 -5.63 -6.42 -10.76
C PHE A 34 -6.68 -5.78 -9.85
N ASP A 35 -6.96 -4.48 -10.04
CA ASP A 35 -8.03 -3.78 -9.33
C ASP A 35 -9.39 -4.44 -9.56
N ALA A 36 -9.76 -4.72 -10.79
CA ALA A 36 -11.02 -5.40 -11.10
C ALA A 36 -11.11 -6.80 -10.45
N TRP A 37 -9.99 -7.53 -10.40
CA TRP A 37 -9.94 -8.85 -9.80
C TRP A 37 -10.15 -8.81 -8.27
N PHE A 38 -9.41 -8.00 -7.52
CA PHE A 38 -9.55 -8.00 -6.06
C PHE A 38 -10.79 -7.23 -5.59
N SER A 39 -11.23 -6.22 -6.32
CA SER A 39 -12.46 -5.48 -6.01
C SER A 39 -13.71 -6.37 -6.07
N ALA A 40 -13.71 -7.36 -6.96
CA ALA A 40 -14.78 -8.36 -7.04
C ALA A 40 -14.79 -9.33 -5.82
N ARG A 41 -13.69 -9.43 -5.08
CA ARG A 41 -13.50 -10.31 -3.92
C ARG A 41 -13.63 -9.58 -2.58
N THR A 42 -13.65 -8.25 -2.57
CA THR A 42 -13.69 -7.47 -1.34
C THR A 42 -15.00 -7.72 -0.60
N ASP A 43 -14.89 -8.16 0.65
CA ASP A 43 -16.02 -8.22 1.56
C ASP A 43 -16.43 -6.78 1.95
N PRO A 44 -17.69 -6.37 1.69
CA PRO A 44 -18.15 -5.03 2.04
C PRO A 44 -18.11 -4.73 3.54
N LEU A 45 -17.98 -5.74 4.40
CA LEU A 45 -17.83 -5.59 5.84
C LEU A 45 -16.38 -5.37 6.30
N VAL A 46 -15.39 -5.50 5.41
CA VAL A 46 -14.00 -5.22 5.73
C VAL A 46 -13.79 -3.71 5.81
N LEU A 47 -13.40 -3.22 6.99
CA LEU A 47 -13.23 -1.79 7.27
C LEU A 47 -11.84 -1.27 6.85
N ALA A 48 -10.86 -2.13 6.69
CA ALA A 48 -9.50 -1.77 6.30
C ALA A 48 -9.15 -2.35 4.93
N PRO A 49 -8.51 -1.57 4.05
CA PRO A 49 -8.03 -2.08 2.77
C PRO A 49 -7.03 -3.23 2.98
N ARG A 50 -7.12 -4.25 2.14
CA ARG A 50 -6.17 -5.38 2.12
C ARG A 50 -5.10 -5.20 1.06
N ASP A 51 -5.20 -4.20 0.23
CA ASP A 51 -4.25 -3.88 -0.82
C ASP A 51 -3.14 -2.97 -0.34
N LEU A 52 -1.99 -3.12 -0.96
CA LEU A 52 -0.79 -2.31 -0.76
C LEU A 52 -0.13 -2.09 -2.11
N MET A 53 0.33 -0.88 -2.33
CA MET A 53 1.06 -0.48 -3.53
C MET A 53 2.42 0.09 -3.14
N TRP A 54 3.44 -0.16 -3.95
CA TRP A 54 4.76 0.46 -3.80
C TRP A 54 5.44 0.59 -5.16
N ARG A 55 6.58 1.28 -5.19
CA ARG A 55 7.44 1.33 -6.37
C ARG A 55 8.57 0.33 -6.24
N ASP A 56 8.79 -0.47 -7.27
CA ASP A 56 9.92 -1.39 -7.34
C ASP A 56 11.23 -0.60 -7.28
N GLY A 57 12.13 -0.99 -6.35
CA GLY A 57 13.39 -0.27 -6.14
C GLY A 57 13.25 1.19 -5.67
N GLY A 58 12.06 1.64 -5.28
CA GLY A 58 11.78 2.99 -4.76
C GLY A 58 11.29 4.01 -5.80
N ASP A 59 11.72 3.94 -7.03
CA ASP A 59 11.39 4.85 -8.14
C ASP A 59 10.95 4.12 -9.43
N GLY A 60 10.98 2.81 -9.41
CA GLY A 60 10.62 1.96 -10.54
C GLY A 60 9.10 1.82 -10.77
N PRO A 61 8.72 0.81 -11.56
CA PRO A 61 7.32 0.53 -11.84
C PRO A 61 6.49 0.27 -10.58
N LEU A 62 5.21 0.55 -10.66
CA LEU A 62 4.28 0.25 -9.57
C LEU A 62 4.08 -1.27 -9.43
N VAL A 63 4.05 -1.71 -8.19
CA VAL A 63 3.66 -3.06 -7.77
C VAL A 63 2.41 -2.94 -6.95
N TRP A 64 1.39 -3.74 -7.24
CA TRP A 64 0.17 -3.79 -6.46
C TRP A 64 -0.02 -5.19 -5.89
N SER A 65 -0.28 -5.27 -4.61
CA SER A 65 -0.40 -6.53 -3.88
C SER A 65 -1.66 -6.53 -3.01
N TRP A 66 -2.24 -7.68 -2.83
CA TRP A 66 -3.42 -7.90 -2.01
C TRP A 66 -3.13 -8.96 -0.96
N LEU A 67 -3.26 -8.59 0.33
CA LEU A 67 -3.02 -9.46 1.47
C LEU A 67 -4.01 -10.62 1.49
N LEU A 68 -3.50 -11.84 1.51
CA LEU A 68 -4.32 -13.06 1.51
C LEU A 68 -4.66 -13.49 2.93
N ALA A 69 -5.93 -13.79 3.17
CA ALA A 69 -6.35 -14.55 4.32
C ALA A 69 -6.05 -16.05 4.11
N PRO A 70 -5.95 -16.85 5.18
CA PRO A 70 -5.62 -18.27 5.06
C PRO A 70 -6.59 -19.10 4.19
N ASP A 71 -7.81 -18.65 4.05
CA ASP A 71 -8.89 -19.29 3.29
C ASP A 71 -9.13 -18.68 1.89
N ASP A 72 -8.34 -17.68 1.52
CA ASP A 72 -8.42 -17.11 0.17
C ASP A 72 -7.86 -18.09 -0.86
N ASP A 73 -8.69 -18.52 -1.80
CA ASP A 73 -8.26 -19.27 -2.97
C ASP A 73 -8.01 -18.31 -4.14
N VAL A 74 -6.76 -18.27 -4.59
CA VAL A 74 -6.30 -17.42 -5.70
C VAL A 74 -5.64 -18.22 -6.81
N THR A 75 -5.75 -19.56 -6.79
CA THR A 75 -5.08 -20.47 -7.71
C THR A 75 -5.42 -20.19 -9.17
N ASP A 76 -6.65 -19.80 -9.46
CA ASP A 76 -7.13 -19.55 -10.83
C ASP A 76 -6.98 -18.08 -11.28
N ALA A 77 -6.44 -17.23 -10.42
CA ALA A 77 -6.37 -15.81 -10.69
C ALA A 77 -5.26 -15.41 -11.68
N GLY A 78 -4.24 -16.25 -11.85
CA GLY A 78 -3.09 -15.98 -12.72
C GLY A 78 -2.10 -14.95 -12.17
N TRP A 79 -2.29 -14.51 -10.91
CA TRP A 79 -1.35 -13.62 -10.21
C TRP A 79 -0.31 -14.42 -9.45
N ALA A 80 0.91 -13.86 -9.37
CA ALA A 80 1.95 -14.45 -8.52
C ALA A 80 1.53 -14.39 -7.05
N VAL A 81 1.93 -15.38 -6.26
CA VAL A 81 1.75 -15.40 -4.81
C VAL A 81 3.13 -15.33 -4.17
N GLU A 82 3.34 -14.32 -3.34
CA GLU A 82 4.63 -14.06 -2.70
C GLU A 82 4.46 -13.88 -1.19
N ARG A 83 5.59 -13.96 -0.47
CA ARG A 83 5.61 -13.70 0.96
C ARG A 83 5.69 -12.19 1.22
N PHE A 84 4.80 -11.70 2.07
CA PHE A 84 4.84 -10.36 2.64
C PHE A 84 5.38 -10.42 4.07
N ALA A 85 6.45 -9.70 4.34
CA ALA A 85 7.14 -9.77 5.63
C ALA A 85 6.31 -9.18 6.79
N GLY A 86 5.42 -8.24 6.50
CA GLY A 86 4.67 -7.53 7.54
C GLY A 86 5.56 -6.65 8.41
N GLY A 87 5.12 -6.41 9.64
CA GLY A 87 5.83 -5.65 10.67
C GLY A 87 5.23 -4.27 10.94
N LEU A 88 5.99 -3.43 11.65
CA LEU A 88 5.56 -2.09 12.05
C LEU A 88 5.75 -1.07 10.93
N TYR A 89 4.82 -0.13 10.84
CA TYR A 89 4.86 0.99 9.90
C TYR A 89 4.43 2.29 10.59
N ALA A 90 5.20 3.35 10.37
CA ALA A 90 4.73 4.70 10.63
C ALA A 90 3.80 5.12 9.49
N ALA A 91 2.57 5.47 9.82
CA ALA A 91 1.50 5.77 8.87
C ALA A 91 1.06 7.23 8.96
N GLY A 92 0.88 7.86 7.80
CA GLY A 92 0.32 9.20 7.66
C GLY A 92 -0.55 9.30 6.42
N VAL A 93 -1.41 10.29 6.35
CA VAL A 93 -2.39 10.45 5.27
C VAL A 93 -2.07 11.69 4.45
N ALA A 94 -2.05 11.52 3.14
CA ALA A 94 -1.95 12.55 2.11
C ALA A 94 -3.22 12.56 1.24
N ARG A 95 -3.31 13.54 0.34
CA ARG A 95 -4.31 13.55 -0.72
C ARG A 95 -3.85 12.69 -1.88
N ASP A 96 -4.68 11.76 -2.29
CA ASP A 96 -4.42 10.96 -3.48
C ASP A 96 -4.47 11.84 -4.74
N GLY A 97 -3.50 11.66 -5.64
CA GLY A 97 -3.33 12.47 -6.84
C GLY A 97 -2.66 13.83 -6.61
N ASP A 98 -2.16 14.12 -5.39
CA ASP A 98 -1.36 15.30 -5.06
C ASP A 98 0.06 14.88 -4.67
N ASP A 99 0.95 14.81 -5.66
CA ASP A 99 2.33 14.35 -5.47
C ASP A 99 3.08 15.23 -4.44
N ALA A 100 2.84 16.54 -4.46
CA ALA A 100 3.51 17.46 -3.52
C ALA A 100 3.06 17.21 -2.07
N ASP A 101 1.78 16.90 -1.86
CA ASP A 101 1.26 16.53 -0.54
C ASP A 101 1.82 15.18 -0.09
N GLY A 102 1.88 14.19 -1.00
CA GLY A 102 2.49 12.88 -0.75
C GLY A 102 3.95 13.00 -0.32
N GLU A 103 4.76 13.74 -1.06
CA GLU A 103 6.16 13.99 -0.72
C GLU A 103 6.33 14.72 0.63
N ARG A 104 5.46 15.70 0.90
CA ARG A 104 5.46 16.41 2.18
C ARG A 104 5.20 15.45 3.35
N VAL A 105 4.13 14.64 3.25
CA VAL A 105 3.77 13.67 4.29
C VAL A 105 4.88 12.65 4.49
N LEU A 106 5.49 12.15 3.42
CA LEU A 106 6.59 11.18 3.50
C LEU A 106 7.83 11.75 4.22
N ARG A 107 8.20 13.00 3.93
CA ARG A 107 9.28 13.70 4.66
C ARG A 107 8.96 13.86 6.14
N GLU A 108 7.73 14.24 6.47
CA GLU A 108 7.28 14.41 7.87
C GLU A 108 7.24 13.08 8.63
N LEU A 109 6.86 11.98 7.97
CA LEU A 109 6.91 10.64 8.55
C LEU A 109 8.34 10.23 8.89
N ARG A 110 9.30 10.40 7.97
CA ARG A 110 10.71 10.09 8.22
C ARG A 110 11.30 10.97 9.34
N ALA A 111 11.03 12.26 9.34
CA ALA A 111 11.45 13.15 10.42
C ALA A 111 10.85 12.77 11.78
N TRP A 112 9.60 12.30 11.77
CA TRP A 112 8.97 11.79 12.99
C TRP A 112 9.67 10.51 13.48
N VAL A 113 10.01 9.58 12.59
CA VAL A 113 10.75 8.36 12.95
C VAL A 113 12.10 8.70 13.55
N GLU A 114 12.87 9.62 12.96
CA GLU A 114 14.16 10.08 13.48
C GLU A 114 14.06 10.70 14.91
N ALA A 115 12.93 11.30 15.24
CA ALA A 115 12.67 11.89 16.56
C ALA A 115 11.99 10.92 17.55
N SER A 116 11.64 9.72 17.11
CA SER A 116 10.92 8.71 17.88
C SER A 116 11.87 7.63 18.42
N PRO A 117 11.40 6.69 19.24
CA PRO A 117 12.21 5.53 19.65
C PRO A 117 12.34 4.45 18.55
N PHE A 118 11.72 4.61 17.40
CA PHE A 118 11.78 3.63 16.32
C PHE A 118 12.96 3.89 15.38
N ASP A 119 13.48 2.82 14.78
CA ASP A 119 14.44 2.87 13.66
C ASP A 119 13.72 2.74 12.32
N LEU A 120 14.21 3.41 11.27
CA LEU A 120 13.80 3.13 9.90
C LEU A 120 14.20 1.69 9.51
N ASP A 121 13.30 0.99 8.80
CA ASP A 121 13.52 -0.38 8.34
C ASP A 121 13.17 -0.53 6.84
N GLU A 122 13.42 0.53 6.07
CA GLU A 122 13.21 0.52 4.62
C GLU A 122 14.22 -0.42 3.94
N SER A 123 13.72 -1.32 3.12
CA SER A 123 14.53 -2.27 2.34
C SER A 123 13.74 -2.77 1.12
N ALA A 124 14.40 -3.53 0.25
CA ALA A 124 13.71 -4.17 -0.88
C ALA A 124 12.58 -5.11 -0.44
N ALA A 125 12.72 -5.77 0.72
CA ALA A 125 11.68 -6.63 1.28
C ALA A 125 10.61 -5.86 2.07
N ARG A 126 10.89 -4.63 2.45
CA ARG A 126 9.99 -3.73 3.16
C ARG A 126 10.07 -2.32 2.57
N PRO A 127 9.53 -2.12 1.36
CA PRO A 127 9.51 -0.79 0.72
C PRO A 127 8.51 0.14 1.44
N VAL A 128 8.66 1.44 1.23
CA VAL A 128 7.58 2.39 1.52
C VAL A 128 6.38 1.99 0.68
N ALA A 129 5.25 1.79 1.34
CA ALA A 129 4.01 1.40 0.70
C ALA A 129 2.94 2.48 0.83
N PHE A 130 1.91 2.39 0.02
CA PHE A 130 0.76 3.28 0.09
C PHE A 130 -0.52 2.55 -0.33
N ARG A 131 -1.65 3.09 0.11
CA ARG A 131 -2.99 2.57 -0.24
C ARG A 131 -4.04 3.64 -0.10
N VAL A 132 -5.09 3.56 -0.91
CA VAL A 132 -6.27 4.42 -0.77
C VAL A 132 -7.16 3.88 0.36
N THR A 133 -7.47 4.74 1.33
CA THR A 133 -8.23 4.34 2.54
C THR A 133 -9.64 4.91 2.58
N SER A 134 -9.98 5.84 1.68
CA SER A 134 -11.33 6.43 1.61
C SER A 134 -12.21 5.68 0.61
N SER A 135 -13.46 5.44 1.00
CA SER A 135 -14.47 4.97 0.05
C SER A 135 -14.79 6.04 -1.01
N PRO A 136 -15.35 5.68 -2.18
CA PRO A 136 -15.82 6.66 -3.16
C PRO A 136 -16.83 7.65 -2.58
N ALA A 137 -17.67 7.22 -1.63
CA ALA A 137 -18.62 8.09 -0.96
C ALA A 137 -17.91 9.13 -0.07
N ALA A 138 -16.92 8.69 0.72
CA ALA A 138 -16.10 9.60 1.54
C ALA A 138 -15.32 10.58 0.67
N ALA A 139 -14.72 10.12 -0.43
CA ALA A 139 -13.99 10.98 -1.37
C ALA A 139 -14.86 12.07 -1.97
N ARG A 140 -16.12 11.79 -2.29
CA ARG A 140 -17.07 12.83 -2.77
C ARG A 140 -17.31 13.93 -1.73
N VAL A 141 -17.36 13.58 -0.44
CA VAL A 141 -17.55 14.55 0.64
C VAL A 141 -16.29 15.37 0.88
N LEU A 142 -15.11 14.71 0.84
CA LEU A 142 -13.81 15.33 1.08
C LEU A 142 -13.27 16.11 -0.13
N GLY A 143 -13.78 15.82 -1.33
CA GLY A 143 -13.27 16.37 -2.59
C GLY A 143 -11.99 15.69 -3.10
N HIS A 144 -11.51 14.65 -2.43
CA HIS A 144 -10.33 13.85 -2.81
C HIS A 144 -10.37 12.47 -2.14
N HIS A 145 -9.61 11.51 -2.68
CA HIS A 145 -9.29 10.28 -1.97
C HIS A 145 -8.19 10.51 -0.94
N GLN A 146 -8.23 9.75 0.15
CA GLN A 146 -7.16 9.69 1.15
C GLN A 146 -6.17 8.60 0.78
N LEU A 147 -4.90 8.98 0.66
CA LEU A 147 -3.76 8.11 0.43
C LEU A 147 -3.01 7.91 1.75
N GLU A 148 -3.03 6.71 2.29
CA GLU A 148 -2.21 6.36 3.44
C GLU A 148 -0.80 5.99 2.97
N LEU A 149 0.21 6.66 3.51
CA LEU A 149 1.63 6.37 3.29
C LEU A 149 2.16 5.58 4.48
N LEU A 150 2.94 4.54 4.21
CA LEU A 150 3.41 3.55 5.16
C LEU A 150 4.94 3.45 5.07
N VAL A 151 5.63 4.00 6.07
CA VAL A 151 7.08 3.94 6.19
C VAL A 151 7.43 2.78 7.12
N PRO A 152 8.19 1.76 6.67
CA PRO A 152 8.59 0.64 7.50
C PRO A 152 9.47 1.10 8.67
N VAL A 153 9.13 0.64 9.87
CA VAL A 153 9.90 0.91 11.09
C VAL A 153 10.09 -0.37 11.89
N ARG A 154 11.06 -0.37 12.79
CA ARG A 154 11.28 -1.43 13.77
C ARG A 154 11.49 -0.86 15.15
N GLU A 155 11.26 -1.66 16.17
CA GLU A 155 11.67 -1.34 17.52
C GLU A 155 13.21 -1.25 17.60
N PRO A 156 13.76 -0.37 18.42
CA PRO A 156 15.20 -0.29 18.62
C PRO A 156 15.74 -1.59 19.19
N ALA A 157 16.95 -1.95 18.79
CA ALA A 157 17.64 -3.13 19.29
C ALA A 157 17.95 -3.02 20.80
#